data_4ab937846ae535d97ab52e90f74cd528
#
_entry.id   4ab937846ae535d97ab52e90f74cd528
#
_cell.length_a   1.000
_cell.length_b   1.000
_cell.length_c   1.000
_cell.angle_alpha   90.00
_cell.angle_beta   90.00
_cell.angle_gamma   90.00
#
_symmetry.space_group_name_H-M   'P 1'
#
loop_
_entity.id
_entity.type
_entity.pdbx_description
1 polymer ?
#
loop_
_entity_poly.entity_id
_entity_poly.type
_entity_poly.pdbx_seq_one_letter_code
_entity_poly.pdbx_strand_id
1 'polypeptide(L)'
;MPALTSAGSSTPALDQPSSFMAGRVAVQIIFIQSNGAAEPTTERWTADQIADIQGHISSALAWWRDHLPNAQLNFDTTASVVESRYEPIAHALNSEGLWIGDALARLGYSGATYFDQAYAADEALRHMRHTDWATTIFVVNSAADDDGRFADNFFAYAYIGGPFMVITSDVGLYGTQQMTPIAAHEFGHIFGALDQYAGANVPCSQRSGYLAIPSTNSQYDNCGTHFSSIMLDPVPAYPDGLIDASALGQVGYRDSDSDGRPDPLDTLPALDISLNQPSAGSRPSVTGRVIDQPYPAPLQQAVTINRIALVEYRIDGGPWLALAAADGSYDSAAENLAASLPLYDGQHQIALRARNSVGAFSPILETSVTVQNVGAEPPYQVAVPALSNTTAITVELGAPADSAAQISEDPFFADAAWSPVAPATTWQLAADEGPHTLYVRFRDSAGRESPPITRTVLLDRAPPQSRPIIRPGATPLLEPQAYDDVSGITAIGLSTARDTPEDWQSFQPAMALPQGTTSIWVRLRDAAGNISQPLLARDSYLTYLPLIRSP
;
A
#
# COMPACT_ATOMS: atom_id res chain seq x y z
N MET A 1 -9.32 -31.68 -5.57
CA MET A 1 -9.33 -30.23 -5.26
C MET A 1 -10.12 -30.07 -3.97
N PRO A 2 -9.62 -29.41 -2.92
CA PRO A 2 -10.48 -29.05 -1.80
C PRO A 2 -11.55 -28.10 -2.34
N ALA A 3 -12.81 -28.37 -1.98
CA ALA A 3 -13.92 -27.51 -2.32
C ALA A 3 -13.64 -26.11 -1.76
N LEU A 4 -13.81 -25.07 -2.60
CA LEU A 4 -13.81 -23.68 -2.15
C LEU A 4 -14.86 -23.57 -1.04
N THR A 5 -14.41 -23.46 0.21
CA THR A 5 -15.26 -23.06 1.32
C THR A 5 -15.80 -21.67 0.98
N SER A 6 -17.06 -21.41 1.26
CA SER A 6 -17.83 -20.20 0.94
C SER A 6 -16.95 -18.98 0.67
N ALA A 7 -17.04 -18.44 -0.53
CA ALA A 7 -16.27 -17.26 -0.92
C ALA A 7 -16.46 -16.17 0.16
N GLY A 8 -15.38 -15.80 0.82
CA GLY A 8 -15.36 -14.63 1.68
C GLY A 8 -15.77 -13.40 0.88
N SER A 9 -16.34 -12.40 1.54
CA SER A 9 -16.78 -11.18 0.89
C SER A 9 -15.61 -10.21 0.75
N SER A 10 -15.57 -9.46 -0.34
CA SER A 10 -14.74 -8.27 -0.47
C SER A 10 -15.38 -7.02 0.16
N THR A 11 -16.63 -7.16 0.61
CA THR A 11 -17.38 -6.07 1.24
C THR A 11 -17.71 -6.51 2.67
N PRO A 12 -17.36 -5.70 3.69
CA PRO A 12 -17.77 -5.95 5.06
C PRO A 12 -19.29 -6.09 5.18
N ALA A 13 -19.76 -6.86 6.15
CA ALA A 13 -21.17 -6.81 6.51
C ALA A 13 -21.51 -5.42 7.09
N LEU A 14 -22.76 -4.99 6.96
CA LEU A 14 -23.18 -3.65 7.41
C LEU A 14 -22.89 -3.41 8.90
N ASP A 15 -23.00 -4.47 9.71
CA ASP A 15 -22.73 -4.46 11.15
C ASP A 15 -21.25 -4.75 11.51
N GLN A 16 -20.35 -4.71 10.52
CA GLN A 16 -18.91 -4.93 10.69
C GLN A 16 -18.10 -3.79 10.03
N PRO A 17 -18.29 -2.54 10.45
CA PRO A 17 -17.69 -1.37 9.79
C PRO A 17 -16.17 -1.25 10.02
N SER A 18 -15.60 -2.06 10.95
CA SER A 18 -14.21 -1.97 11.43
C SER A 18 -13.67 -3.33 11.87
N SER A 19 -13.45 -4.26 10.92
CA SER A 19 -13.08 -5.64 11.27
C SER A 19 -11.66 -5.80 11.80
N PHE A 20 -10.68 -5.09 11.23
CA PHE A 20 -9.28 -5.09 11.70
C PHE A 20 -8.58 -3.78 11.35
N MET A 21 -7.61 -3.39 12.17
CA MET A 21 -6.95 -2.09 12.09
C MET A 21 -5.81 -2.10 11.06
N ALA A 22 -6.20 -2.11 9.79
CA ALA A 22 -5.29 -2.02 8.64
C ALA A 22 -5.99 -1.35 7.45
N GLY A 23 -5.22 -0.86 6.48
CA GLY A 23 -5.75 -0.19 5.29
C GLY A 23 -6.25 1.22 5.57
N ARG A 24 -7.28 1.66 4.86
CA ARG A 24 -7.81 3.02 4.95
C ARG A 24 -9.08 3.05 5.81
N VAL A 25 -9.10 3.95 6.80
CA VAL A 25 -10.23 4.13 7.73
C VAL A 25 -10.78 5.55 7.60
N ALA A 26 -12.05 5.69 7.25
CA ALA A 26 -12.74 6.97 7.35
C ALA A 26 -13.23 7.19 8.78
N VAL A 27 -12.95 8.35 9.37
CA VAL A 27 -13.37 8.70 10.73
C VAL A 27 -14.19 9.99 10.68
N GLN A 28 -15.47 9.89 11.01
CA GLN A 28 -16.34 11.06 11.18
C GLN A 28 -16.33 11.50 12.63
N ILE A 29 -15.91 12.73 12.90
CA ILE A 29 -15.96 13.36 14.21
C ILE A 29 -17.20 14.24 14.26
N ILE A 30 -18.15 13.91 15.12
CA ILE A 30 -19.40 14.65 15.29
C ILE A 30 -19.42 15.34 16.65
N PHE A 31 -19.30 16.66 16.66
CA PHE A 31 -19.47 17.50 17.83
C PHE A 31 -20.96 17.72 18.05
N ILE A 32 -21.53 17.03 19.05
CA ILE A 32 -22.96 17.16 19.36
C ILE A 32 -23.21 18.43 20.17
N GLN A 33 -24.27 19.15 19.82
CA GLN A 33 -24.71 20.34 20.49
C GLN A 33 -26.24 20.34 20.63
N SER A 34 -26.75 20.61 21.85
CA SER A 34 -28.19 20.79 22.04
C SER A 34 -28.66 22.10 21.36
N ASN A 35 -29.82 22.06 20.72
CA ASN A 35 -30.49 23.26 20.20
C ASN A 35 -31.55 23.84 21.14
N GLY A 36 -31.71 23.26 22.33
CA GLY A 36 -32.69 23.71 23.33
C GLY A 36 -34.15 23.37 23.06
N ALA A 37 -34.44 22.53 22.05
CA ALA A 37 -35.83 22.29 21.65
C ALA A 37 -36.58 21.32 22.58
N ALA A 38 -35.92 20.33 23.14
CA ALA A 38 -36.49 19.41 24.12
C ALA A 38 -35.94 19.66 25.54
N GLU A 39 -34.70 20.04 25.64
CA GLU A 39 -33.97 20.29 26.89
C GLU A 39 -33.18 21.60 26.82
N PRO A 40 -32.96 22.29 27.93
CA PRO A 40 -32.16 23.50 27.95
C PRO A 40 -30.74 23.24 27.43
N THR A 41 -30.25 24.14 26.59
CA THR A 41 -28.86 24.10 26.14
C THR A 41 -27.95 24.59 27.24
N THR A 42 -27.01 23.76 27.70
CA THR A 42 -26.00 24.14 28.70
C THR A 42 -24.65 24.42 28.03
N GLU A 43 -24.40 23.78 26.89
CA GLU A 43 -23.09 23.75 26.23
C GLU A 43 -23.18 24.20 24.75
N ARG A 44 -22.16 24.96 24.33
CA ARG A 44 -21.98 25.30 22.91
C ARG A 44 -20.52 25.22 22.53
N TRP A 45 -20.27 24.64 21.37
CA TRP A 45 -18.93 24.51 20.83
C TRP A 45 -18.38 25.84 20.36
N THR A 46 -17.14 26.15 20.77
CA THR A 46 -16.33 27.20 20.16
C THR A 46 -15.38 26.62 19.13
N ALA A 47 -14.91 27.45 18.20
CA ALA A 47 -13.97 27.01 17.17
C ALA A 47 -12.64 26.50 17.80
N ASP A 48 -12.19 27.13 18.87
CA ASP A 48 -10.95 26.75 19.57
C ASP A 48 -11.09 25.39 20.26
N GLN A 49 -12.21 25.11 20.93
CA GLN A 49 -12.48 23.78 21.50
C GLN A 49 -12.52 22.70 20.44
N ILE A 50 -13.20 22.95 19.32
CA ILE A 50 -13.26 21.99 18.19
C ILE A 50 -11.86 21.71 17.66
N ALA A 51 -11.05 22.74 17.42
CA ALA A 51 -9.70 22.58 16.89
C ALA A 51 -8.78 21.81 17.85
N ASP A 52 -8.85 22.09 19.15
CA ASP A 52 -8.08 21.42 20.19
C ASP A 52 -8.41 19.94 20.27
N ILE A 53 -9.69 19.60 20.36
CA ILE A 53 -10.16 18.21 20.40
C ILE A 53 -9.83 17.44 19.11
N GLN A 54 -9.98 18.06 17.94
CA GLN A 54 -9.54 17.46 16.69
C GLN A 54 -8.04 17.16 16.70
N GLY A 55 -7.23 18.02 17.29
CA GLY A 55 -5.80 17.80 17.48
C GLY A 55 -5.50 16.55 18.34
N HIS A 56 -6.22 16.39 19.44
CA HIS A 56 -6.10 15.23 20.32
C HIS A 56 -6.53 13.93 19.64
N ILE A 57 -7.68 13.92 18.96
CA ILE A 57 -8.16 12.75 18.22
C ILE A 57 -7.19 12.40 17.08
N SER A 58 -6.72 13.39 16.32
CA SER A 58 -5.74 13.15 15.24
C SER A 58 -4.44 12.54 15.77
N SER A 59 -4.00 12.98 16.96
CA SER A 59 -2.81 12.43 17.61
C SER A 59 -3.04 10.98 18.08
N ALA A 60 -4.22 10.65 18.58
CA ALA A 60 -4.59 9.30 18.97
C ALA A 60 -4.62 8.33 17.77
N LEU A 61 -5.18 8.78 16.65
CA LEU A 61 -5.19 8.01 15.39
C LEU A 61 -3.78 7.83 14.83
N ALA A 62 -2.96 8.90 14.84
CA ALA A 62 -1.57 8.83 14.41
C ALA A 62 -0.76 7.85 15.29
N TRP A 63 -1.01 7.81 16.59
CA TRP A 63 -0.36 6.87 17.50
C TRP A 63 -0.59 5.41 17.07
N TRP A 64 -1.82 5.01 16.74
CA TRP A 64 -2.12 3.67 16.23
C TRP A 64 -1.37 3.39 14.93
N ARG A 65 -1.41 4.32 13.97
CA ARG A 65 -0.69 4.16 12.69
C ARG A 65 0.80 3.92 12.90
N ASP A 66 1.41 4.68 13.82
CA ASP A 66 2.85 4.66 14.05
C ASP A 66 3.31 3.41 14.83
N HIS A 67 2.38 2.74 15.54
CA HIS A 67 2.64 1.49 16.26
C HIS A 67 2.21 0.21 15.53
N LEU A 68 1.59 0.33 14.35
CA LEU A 68 1.20 -0.78 13.50
C LEU A 68 1.91 -0.72 12.13
N PRO A 69 3.25 -0.84 12.10
CA PRO A 69 4.00 -0.79 10.85
C PRO A 69 3.54 -1.93 9.91
N ASN A 70 3.58 -1.70 8.59
CA ASN A 70 3.13 -2.64 7.56
C ASN A 70 1.62 -2.95 7.53
N ALA A 71 0.81 -2.39 8.44
CA ALA A 71 -0.66 -2.47 8.39
C ALA A 71 -1.27 -1.60 7.27
N GLN A 72 -0.46 -0.81 6.57
CA GLN A 72 -0.91 0.18 5.56
C GLN A 72 -1.97 1.14 6.10
N LEU A 73 -1.96 1.37 7.42
CA LEU A 73 -3.01 2.10 8.13
C LEU A 73 -2.95 3.59 7.80
N ASN A 74 -4.08 4.11 7.34
CA ASN A 74 -4.26 5.53 7.03
C ASN A 74 -5.67 5.99 7.44
N PHE A 75 -5.77 7.18 8.04
CA PHE A 75 -7.02 7.75 8.50
C PHE A 75 -7.43 8.96 7.63
N ASP A 76 -8.66 8.92 7.13
CA ASP A 76 -9.32 10.04 6.44
C ASP A 76 -10.37 10.63 7.38
N THR A 77 -10.07 11.77 7.99
CA THR A 77 -10.90 12.37 9.03
C THR A 77 -11.77 13.48 8.50
N THR A 78 -13.03 13.54 8.97
CA THR A 78 -13.91 14.69 8.78
C THR A 78 -14.51 15.11 10.10
N ALA A 79 -14.88 16.39 10.23
CA ALA A 79 -15.50 16.89 11.45
C ALA A 79 -16.67 17.82 11.14
N SER A 80 -17.71 17.75 11.98
CA SER A 80 -18.88 18.62 11.86
C SER A 80 -19.54 18.85 13.24
N VAL A 81 -20.19 19.98 13.41
CA VAL A 81 -21.09 20.21 14.53
C VAL A 81 -22.50 19.82 14.10
N VAL A 82 -23.14 18.97 14.89
CA VAL A 82 -24.51 18.50 14.63
C VAL A 82 -25.40 18.81 15.83
N GLU A 83 -26.54 19.38 15.55
CA GLU A 83 -27.50 19.69 16.61
C GLU A 83 -28.34 18.46 16.97
N SER A 84 -28.64 18.33 18.29
CA SER A 84 -29.65 17.45 18.85
C SER A 84 -30.70 18.28 19.59
N ARG A 85 -31.90 17.76 19.74
CA ARG A 85 -32.93 18.36 20.61
C ARG A 85 -32.62 18.16 22.09
N TYR A 86 -31.80 17.19 22.42
CA TYR A 86 -31.45 16.76 23.77
C TYR A 86 -30.06 17.29 24.16
N GLU A 87 -29.83 17.46 25.46
CA GLU A 87 -28.53 17.83 26.01
C GLU A 87 -27.74 16.58 26.38
N PRO A 88 -26.72 16.15 25.60
CA PRO A 88 -26.12 14.84 25.75
C PRO A 88 -25.52 14.58 27.12
N ILE A 89 -24.82 15.58 27.72
CA ILE A 89 -24.12 15.40 29.01
C ILE A 89 -25.08 15.12 30.17
N ALA A 90 -26.35 15.54 30.06
CA ALA A 90 -27.38 15.32 31.06
C ALA A 90 -27.91 13.87 31.10
N HIS A 91 -27.52 13.04 30.15
CA HIS A 91 -28.03 11.68 30.00
C HIS A 91 -27.04 10.63 30.49
N ALA A 92 -27.57 9.46 30.88
CA ALA A 92 -26.80 8.25 31.11
C ALA A 92 -26.64 7.45 29.81
N LEU A 93 -25.69 6.52 29.76
CA LEU A 93 -25.39 5.64 28.63
C LEU A 93 -26.66 4.93 28.09
N ASN A 94 -27.54 4.45 28.96
CA ASN A 94 -28.77 3.74 28.56
C ASN A 94 -29.80 4.61 27.81
N SER A 95 -29.58 5.91 27.74
CA SER A 95 -30.43 6.88 27.01
C SER A 95 -29.70 7.62 25.89
N GLU A 96 -28.48 7.21 25.54
CA GLU A 96 -27.69 7.81 24.48
C GLU A 96 -28.41 7.82 23.11
N GLY A 97 -29.26 6.82 22.85
CA GLY A 97 -30.06 6.72 21.64
C GLY A 97 -30.99 7.91 21.39
N LEU A 98 -31.33 8.70 22.43
CA LEU A 98 -32.11 9.91 22.30
C LEU A 98 -31.38 10.96 21.47
N TRP A 99 -30.16 11.29 21.86
CA TRP A 99 -29.38 12.37 21.23
C TRP A 99 -28.59 11.88 20.02
N ILE A 100 -28.04 10.63 20.04
CA ILE A 100 -27.35 10.04 18.87
C ILE A 100 -28.35 9.85 17.72
N GLY A 101 -29.51 9.24 18.01
CA GLY A 101 -30.53 8.98 16.99
C GLY A 101 -31.10 10.27 16.42
N ASP A 102 -31.33 11.32 17.22
CA ASP A 102 -31.78 12.63 16.73
C ASP A 102 -30.73 13.30 15.86
N ALA A 103 -29.44 13.24 16.24
CA ALA A 103 -28.35 13.80 15.45
C ALA A 103 -28.18 13.09 14.11
N LEU A 104 -28.17 11.77 14.10
CA LEU A 104 -28.05 10.96 12.87
C LEU A 104 -29.26 11.13 11.95
N ALA A 105 -30.48 11.25 12.51
CA ALA A 105 -31.68 11.54 11.72
C ALA A 105 -31.58 12.92 11.01
N ARG A 106 -31.00 13.92 11.65
CA ARG A 106 -30.74 15.25 11.05
C ARG A 106 -29.71 15.19 9.91
N LEU A 107 -28.76 14.26 9.98
CA LEU A 107 -27.83 13.98 8.90
C LEU A 107 -28.47 13.16 7.76
N GLY A 108 -29.73 12.74 7.92
CA GLY A 108 -30.49 12.01 6.91
C GLY A 108 -30.45 10.50 7.04
N TYR A 109 -29.84 9.97 8.11
CA TYR A 109 -29.79 8.52 8.36
C TYR A 109 -31.03 8.05 9.11
N SER A 110 -31.59 6.91 8.70
CA SER A 110 -32.77 6.29 9.28
C SER A 110 -32.51 4.82 9.57
N GLY A 111 -33.18 4.28 10.61
CA GLY A 111 -33.06 2.88 11.01
C GLY A 111 -34.10 2.54 12.06
N ALA A 112 -34.25 1.26 12.41
CA ALA A 112 -35.11 0.82 13.49
C ALA A 112 -34.55 1.23 14.87
N THR A 113 -33.22 1.31 14.97
CA THR A 113 -32.48 1.76 16.14
C THR A 113 -31.44 2.80 15.75
N TYR A 114 -30.88 3.51 16.72
CA TYR A 114 -29.77 4.43 16.48
C TYR A 114 -28.48 3.71 16.06
N PHE A 115 -28.32 2.42 16.38
CA PHE A 115 -27.24 1.59 15.83
C PHE A 115 -27.41 1.39 14.32
N ASP A 116 -28.62 1.09 13.85
CA ASP A 116 -28.86 0.95 12.41
C ASP A 116 -28.55 2.26 11.67
N GLN A 117 -28.83 3.41 12.31
CA GLN A 117 -28.51 4.72 11.76
C GLN A 117 -26.98 4.94 11.73
N ALA A 118 -26.23 4.55 12.79
CA ALA A 118 -24.80 4.67 12.86
C ALA A 118 -24.09 3.76 11.82
N TYR A 119 -24.51 2.51 11.71
CA TYR A 119 -24.01 1.61 10.65
C TYR A 119 -24.28 2.15 9.24
N ALA A 120 -25.46 2.73 9.01
CA ALA A 120 -25.77 3.33 7.72
C ALA A 120 -24.92 4.58 7.44
N ALA A 121 -24.59 5.37 8.48
CA ALA A 121 -23.71 6.52 8.37
C ALA A 121 -22.27 6.11 8.02
N ASP A 122 -21.74 5.11 8.72
CA ASP A 122 -20.41 4.57 8.49
C ASP A 122 -20.29 3.95 7.08
N GLU A 123 -21.29 3.20 6.64
CA GLU A 123 -21.32 2.60 5.30
C GLU A 123 -21.34 3.69 4.21
N ALA A 124 -22.15 4.74 4.39
CA ALA A 124 -22.18 5.87 3.47
C ALA A 124 -20.84 6.63 3.44
N LEU A 125 -20.21 6.81 4.61
CA LEU A 125 -18.90 7.45 4.74
C LEU A 125 -17.83 6.60 4.05
N ARG A 126 -17.79 5.30 4.30
CA ARG A 126 -16.89 4.34 3.69
C ARG A 126 -16.93 4.41 2.16
N HIS A 127 -18.12 4.39 1.59
CA HIS A 127 -18.33 4.53 0.14
C HIS A 127 -17.90 5.89 -0.39
N MET A 128 -18.28 6.96 0.29
CA MET A 128 -17.96 8.34 -0.14
C MET A 128 -16.45 8.60 -0.15
N ARG A 129 -15.71 8.02 0.80
CA ARG A 129 -14.27 8.21 0.96
C ARG A 129 -13.43 7.14 0.27
N HIS A 130 -14.06 6.12 -0.31
CA HIS A 130 -13.38 4.97 -0.90
C HIS A 130 -12.38 4.33 0.08
N THR A 131 -12.81 4.14 1.34
CA THR A 131 -12.01 3.53 2.39
C THR A 131 -12.41 2.07 2.63
N ASP A 132 -11.56 1.32 3.34
CA ASP A 132 -11.83 -0.08 3.68
C ASP A 132 -12.79 -0.17 4.88
N TRP A 133 -12.66 0.76 5.82
CA TRP A 133 -13.43 0.86 7.05
C TRP A 133 -13.97 2.27 7.26
N ALA A 134 -14.98 2.38 8.14
CA ALA A 134 -15.46 3.66 8.62
C ALA A 134 -15.96 3.55 10.07
N THR A 135 -15.90 4.65 10.82
CA THR A 135 -16.42 4.75 12.18
C THR A 135 -16.75 6.19 12.54
N THR A 136 -17.63 6.37 13.51
CA THR A 136 -18.05 7.68 14.00
C THR A 136 -17.53 7.92 15.43
N ILE A 137 -16.99 9.10 15.69
CA ILE A 137 -16.63 9.59 17.03
C ILE A 137 -17.60 10.70 17.41
N PHE A 138 -18.45 10.46 18.41
CA PHE A 138 -19.30 11.50 18.98
C PHE A 138 -18.55 12.20 20.11
N VAL A 139 -18.45 13.52 20.01
CA VAL A 139 -17.83 14.36 21.03
C VAL A 139 -18.91 15.17 21.71
N VAL A 140 -18.99 15.07 23.04
CA VAL A 140 -19.96 15.75 23.87
C VAL A 140 -19.25 16.85 24.66
N ASN A 141 -19.79 18.07 24.60
CA ASN A 141 -19.26 19.18 25.39
C ASN A 141 -19.61 18.98 26.85
N SER A 142 -18.63 19.07 27.72
CA SER A 142 -18.78 18.98 29.19
C SER A 142 -18.13 20.15 29.91
N ALA A 143 -17.81 21.24 29.21
CA ALA A 143 -17.03 22.35 29.75
C ALA A 143 -17.75 23.14 30.85
N ALA A 144 -19.09 23.12 30.91
CA ALA A 144 -19.86 23.71 32.00
C ALA A 144 -20.37 22.70 33.02
N ASP A 145 -20.01 21.42 32.86
CA ASP A 145 -20.31 20.36 33.82
C ASP A 145 -19.20 20.26 34.90
N ASP A 146 -19.58 20.11 36.16
CA ASP A 146 -18.64 20.17 37.28
C ASP A 146 -17.65 18.99 37.31
N ASP A 147 -18.01 17.81 36.78
CA ASP A 147 -17.19 16.61 36.82
C ASP A 147 -16.81 16.06 35.43
N GLY A 148 -17.30 16.69 34.35
CA GLY A 148 -16.99 16.33 32.98
C GLY A 148 -17.53 14.95 32.55
N ARG A 149 -18.61 14.46 33.19
CA ARG A 149 -19.13 13.10 33.05
C ARG A 149 -20.61 13.08 32.71
N PHE A 150 -21.04 12.01 32.06
CA PHE A 150 -22.45 11.68 31.93
C PHE A 150 -23.11 11.37 33.28
N ALA A 151 -24.43 11.42 33.35
CA ALA A 151 -25.19 11.23 34.59
C ALA A 151 -24.95 9.87 35.30
N ASP A 152 -24.31 8.91 34.68
CA ASP A 152 -23.91 7.60 35.21
C ASP A 152 -22.39 7.48 35.45
N ASN A 153 -21.66 8.59 35.44
CA ASN A 153 -20.23 8.71 35.67
C ASN A 153 -19.33 8.21 34.49
N PHE A 154 -19.86 7.80 33.34
CA PHE A 154 -19.04 7.61 32.17
C PHE A 154 -18.54 8.94 31.59
N PHE A 155 -17.39 8.95 30.93
CA PHE A 155 -16.84 10.10 30.21
C PHE A 155 -16.29 9.75 28.84
N ALA A 156 -16.01 8.46 28.62
CA ALA A 156 -15.65 7.89 27.33
C ALA A 156 -16.09 6.43 27.29
N TYR A 157 -16.47 5.96 26.12
CA TYR A 157 -16.77 4.55 25.87
C TYR A 157 -16.83 4.29 24.37
N ALA A 158 -16.61 3.04 23.98
CA ALA A 158 -16.77 2.58 22.61
C ALA A 158 -17.47 1.23 22.57
N TYR A 159 -18.08 0.94 21.43
CA TYR A 159 -18.64 -0.38 21.18
C TYR A 159 -17.61 -1.29 20.50
N ILE A 160 -17.44 -2.50 21.04
CA ILE A 160 -16.46 -3.46 20.53
C ILE A 160 -16.81 -3.85 19.08
N GLY A 161 -15.92 -3.54 18.15
CA GLY A 161 -16.13 -3.74 16.71
C GLY A 161 -16.92 -2.61 16.02
N GLY A 162 -17.08 -1.46 16.67
CA GLY A 162 -17.83 -0.30 16.16
C GLY A 162 -19.34 -0.38 16.41
N PRO A 163 -20.16 0.49 15.82
CA PRO A 163 -19.83 1.48 14.81
C PRO A 163 -19.22 2.79 15.34
N PHE A 164 -19.35 3.10 16.63
CA PHE A 164 -18.93 4.39 17.14
C PHE A 164 -18.31 4.33 18.53
N MET A 165 -17.61 5.41 18.87
CA MET A 165 -17.22 5.76 20.23
C MET A 165 -17.79 7.12 20.62
N VAL A 166 -17.87 7.36 21.93
CA VAL A 166 -18.31 8.62 22.53
C VAL A 166 -17.25 9.11 23.52
N ILE A 167 -16.97 10.39 23.54
CA ILE A 167 -16.01 11.02 24.45
C ILE A 167 -16.48 12.40 24.86
N THR A 168 -16.34 12.75 26.17
CA THR A 168 -16.60 14.11 26.65
C THR A 168 -15.39 15.02 26.44
N SER A 169 -15.59 16.33 26.34
CA SER A 169 -14.52 17.31 26.09
C SER A 169 -13.45 17.34 27.20
N ASP A 170 -13.82 17.05 28.43
CA ASP A 170 -12.92 17.09 29.60
C ASP A 170 -12.41 15.72 30.02
N VAL A 171 -12.92 14.62 29.39
CA VAL A 171 -12.61 13.22 29.74
C VAL A 171 -12.67 12.97 31.28
N GLY A 172 -13.73 13.45 31.89
CA GLY A 172 -13.96 13.38 33.34
C GLY A 172 -12.84 14.07 34.12
N LEU A 173 -12.41 13.46 35.20
CA LEU A 173 -11.38 14.04 36.07
C LEU A 173 -9.95 14.01 35.51
N TYR A 174 -9.75 13.41 34.32
CA TYR A 174 -8.43 13.39 33.66
C TYR A 174 -8.07 14.75 33.04
N GLY A 175 -9.07 15.52 32.62
CA GLY A 175 -8.91 16.80 31.95
C GLY A 175 -8.51 16.65 30.47
N THR A 176 -8.80 17.67 29.68
CA THR A 176 -8.58 17.68 28.21
C THR A 176 -7.16 17.25 27.80
N GLN A 177 -6.16 17.55 28.63
CA GLN A 177 -4.74 17.18 28.39
C GLN A 177 -4.51 15.66 28.29
N GLN A 178 -5.43 14.84 28.83
CA GLN A 178 -5.36 13.38 28.74
C GLN A 178 -6.32 12.80 27.71
N MET A 179 -6.95 13.63 26.90
CA MET A 179 -7.87 13.17 25.85
C MET A 179 -7.18 12.25 24.85
N THR A 180 -5.94 12.55 24.44
CA THR A 180 -5.24 11.74 23.44
C THR A 180 -5.06 10.27 23.84
N PRO A 181 -4.51 9.93 25.02
CA PRO A 181 -4.42 8.54 25.45
C PRO A 181 -5.78 7.88 25.66
N ILE A 182 -6.78 8.59 26.16
CA ILE A 182 -8.16 8.05 26.33
C ILE A 182 -8.77 7.77 24.95
N ALA A 183 -8.69 8.72 24.00
CA ALA A 183 -9.19 8.52 22.65
C ALA A 183 -8.48 7.36 21.94
N ALA A 184 -7.17 7.15 22.14
CA ALA A 184 -6.46 6.01 21.61
C ALA A 184 -6.94 4.67 22.19
N HIS A 185 -7.23 4.63 23.48
CA HIS A 185 -7.81 3.47 24.16
C HIS A 185 -9.20 3.13 23.58
N GLU A 186 -10.12 4.10 23.56
CA GLU A 186 -11.48 3.91 23.03
C GLU A 186 -11.47 3.50 21.56
N PHE A 187 -10.54 4.05 20.78
CA PHE A 187 -10.40 3.68 19.38
C PHE A 187 -9.92 2.22 19.19
N GLY A 188 -9.18 1.67 20.14
CA GLY A 188 -8.83 0.24 20.16
C GLY A 188 -10.05 -0.67 20.20
N HIS A 189 -11.09 -0.28 20.95
CA HIS A 189 -12.36 -1.02 21.01
C HIS A 189 -13.08 -1.08 19.67
N ILE A 190 -13.02 -0.01 18.89
CA ILE A 190 -13.61 0.03 17.54
C ILE A 190 -13.10 -1.12 16.66
N PHE A 191 -11.87 -1.57 16.87
CA PHE A 191 -11.29 -2.71 16.14
C PHE A 191 -11.18 -3.99 16.99
N GLY A 192 -11.93 -4.06 18.08
CA GLY A 192 -12.13 -5.29 18.83
C GLY A 192 -11.19 -5.52 20.01
N ALA A 193 -10.32 -4.57 20.39
CA ALA A 193 -9.53 -4.68 21.61
C ALA A 193 -10.45 -4.66 22.83
N LEU A 194 -10.15 -5.48 23.84
CA LEU A 194 -10.90 -5.56 25.08
C LEU A 194 -10.16 -4.80 26.19
N ASP A 195 -10.93 -4.26 27.12
CA ASP A 195 -10.40 -3.72 28.37
C ASP A 195 -9.62 -4.79 29.15
N GLN A 196 -8.54 -4.35 29.79
CA GLN A 196 -7.65 -5.23 30.56
C GLN A 196 -7.60 -4.91 32.07
N TYR A 197 -8.17 -3.80 32.50
CA TYR A 197 -8.24 -3.46 33.93
C TYR A 197 -9.28 -4.34 34.65
N ALA A 198 -9.06 -4.59 35.94
CA ALA A 198 -9.86 -5.54 36.71
C ALA A 198 -11.37 -5.19 36.74
N GLY A 199 -11.71 -3.89 36.77
CA GLY A 199 -13.10 -3.42 36.82
C GLY A 199 -13.90 -3.66 35.56
N ALA A 200 -13.28 -3.94 34.42
CA ALA A 200 -13.96 -4.27 33.17
C ALA A 200 -14.60 -5.67 33.19
N ASN A 201 -14.20 -6.53 34.12
CA ASN A 201 -14.70 -7.89 34.28
C ASN A 201 -14.53 -8.77 33.05
N VAL A 202 -13.47 -8.57 32.28
CA VAL A 202 -13.14 -9.35 31.08
C VAL A 202 -12.33 -10.59 31.49
N PRO A 203 -12.84 -11.82 31.34
CA PRO A 203 -12.09 -13.03 31.67
C PRO A 203 -10.96 -13.30 30.67
N CYS A 204 -9.88 -13.97 31.13
CA CYS A 204 -8.72 -14.31 30.32
C CYS A 204 -9.06 -15.13 29.06
N SER A 205 -10.14 -15.89 29.09
CA SER A 205 -10.59 -16.73 27.98
C SER A 205 -11.47 -16.00 26.97
N GLN A 206 -11.89 -14.77 27.25
CA GLN A 206 -12.72 -14.01 26.32
C GLN A 206 -11.93 -13.70 25.05
N ARG A 207 -12.51 -14.05 23.93
CA ARG A 207 -11.93 -13.84 22.61
C ARG A 207 -12.60 -12.66 21.93
N SER A 208 -11.80 -11.86 21.24
CA SER A 208 -12.29 -10.69 20.51
C SER A 208 -11.50 -10.41 19.23
N GLY A 209 -12.03 -9.50 18.44
CA GLY A 209 -11.45 -9.02 17.19
C GLY A 209 -11.52 -10.05 16.05
N TYR A 210 -11.03 -9.65 14.90
CA TYR A 210 -11.05 -10.43 13.66
C TYR A 210 -10.42 -11.81 13.84
N LEU A 211 -9.28 -11.86 14.52
CA LEU A 211 -8.50 -13.09 14.74
C LEU A 211 -8.96 -13.91 15.94
N ALA A 212 -10.01 -13.49 16.64
CA ALA A 212 -10.52 -14.16 17.84
C ALA A 212 -9.45 -14.41 18.91
N ILE A 213 -8.67 -13.39 19.26
CA ILE A 213 -7.57 -13.49 20.22
C ILE A 213 -8.08 -13.43 21.66
N PRO A 214 -7.63 -14.33 22.58
CA PRO A 214 -8.02 -14.29 23.99
C PRO A 214 -7.38 -13.10 24.72
N SER A 215 -8.03 -12.63 25.80
CA SER A 215 -7.61 -11.48 26.59
C SER A 215 -6.57 -11.85 27.67
N THR A 216 -5.41 -12.36 27.27
CA THR A 216 -4.41 -12.95 28.19
C THR A 216 -3.72 -11.93 29.09
N ASN A 217 -3.91 -10.62 28.89
CA ASN A 217 -3.39 -9.55 29.73
C ASN A 217 -4.44 -8.94 30.68
N SER A 218 -5.67 -9.45 30.70
CA SER A 218 -6.71 -8.97 31.59
C SER A 218 -6.34 -9.20 33.08
N GLN A 219 -6.68 -8.24 33.94
CA GLN A 219 -6.40 -8.29 35.37
C GLN A 219 -7.60 -8.80 36.18
N TYR A 220 -8.73 -9.13 35.53
CA TYR A 220 -9.94 -9.57 36.19
C TYR A 220 -9.77 -10.92 36.91
N ASP A 221 -9.31 -11.96 36.20
CA ASP A 221 -9.07 -13.28 36.77
C ASP A 221 -7.58 -13.70 36.74
N ASN A 222 -6.70 -12.75 36.95
CA ASN A 222 -5.23 -12.93 37.05
C ASN A 222 -4.66 -13.71 35.87
N CYS A 223 -4.82 -13.17 34.66
CA CYS A 223 -4.24 -13.74 33.47
C CYS A 223 -2.72 -13.92 33.58
N GLY A 224 -2.16 -14.77 32.73
CA GLY A 224 -0.74 -15.12 32.78
C GLY A 224 0.23 -13.98 32.43
N THR A 225 -0.26 -12.85 31.91
CA THR A 225 0.53 -11.66 31.58
C THR A 225 0.02 -10.42 32.33
N HIS A 226 0.95 -9.51 32.65
CA HIS A 226 0.70 -8.25 33.34
C HIS A 226 1.54 -7.13 32.71
N PHE A 227 1.43 -6.97 31.39
CA PHE A 227 2.13 -5.90 30.69
C PHE A 227 1.34 -4.60 30.76
N SER A 228 2.05 -3.48 30.95
CA SER A 228 1.46 -2.17 30.71
C SER A 228 0.99 -2.06 29.27
N SER A 229 -0.22 -1.58 29.07
CA SER A 229 -0.86 -1.55 27.76
C SER A 229 -1.85 -0.41 27.68
N ILE A 230 -2.03 0.12 26.48
CA ILE A 230 -3.05 1.15 26.19
C ILE A 230 -4.44 0.67 26.63
N MET A 231 -4.73 -0.64 26.55
CA MET A 231 -6.02 -1.22 26.96
C MET A 231 -6.12 -1.54 28.46
N LEU A 232 -5.02 -1.41 29.22
CA LEU A 232 -4.99 -1.59 30.67
C LEU A 232 -5.05 -0.25 31.41
N ASP A 233 -4.15 0.67 31.09
CA ASP A 233 -4.07 2.02 31.65
C ASP A 233 -3.52 2.97 30.59
N PRO A 234 -4.40 3.69 29.86
CA PRO A 234 -4.00 4.48 28.70
C PRO A 234 -3.03 5.61 29.01
N VAL A 235 -3.19 6.29 30.15
CA VAL A 235 -2.41 7.50 30.46
C VAL A 235 -0.91 7.21 30.61
N PRO A 236 -0.44 6.24 31.40
CA PRO A 236 0.98 5.88 31.43
C PRO A 236 1.46 5.06 30.23
N ALA A 237 0.59 4.30 29.55
CA ALA A 237 1.00 3.44 28.43
C ALA A 237 1.22 4.23 27.13
N TYR A 238 0.45 5.29 26.90
CA TYR A 238 0.47 6.05 25.66
C TYR A 238 1.85 6.67 25.34
N PRO A 239 2.53 7.40 26.25
CA PRO A 239 3.81 8.05 25.93
C PRO A 239 4.93 7.06 25.60
N ASP A 240 4.86 5.85 26.16
CA ASP A 240 5.85 4.78 25.95
C ASP A 240 5.47 3.83 24.79
N GLY A 241 4.35 4.04 24.12
CA GLY A 241 3.89 3.23 22.99
C GLY A 241 3.54 1.80 23.37
N LEU A 242 3.03 1.56 24.56
CA LEU A 242 2.85 0.22 25.11
C LEU A 242 1.52 -0.40 24.68
N ILE A 243 1.61 -1.48 23.91
CA ILE A 243 0.50 -2.33 23.51
C ILE A 243 0.90 -3.79 23.76
N ASP A 244 0.09 -4.53 24.49
CA ASP A 244 0.35 -5.95 24.70
C ASP A 244 -0.08 -6.83 23.51
N ALA A 245 0.41 -8.07 23.49
CA ALA A 245 0.17 -8.99 22.38
C ALA A 245 -1.32 -9.38 22.21
N SER A 246 -2.13 -9.38 23.30
CA SER A 246 -3.57 -9.65 23.18
C SER A 246 -4.26 -8.50 22.45
N ALA A 247 -4.01 -7.25 22.87
CA ALA A 247 -4.58 -6.06 22.24
C ALA A 247 -4.16 -5.94 20.77
N LEU A 248 -2.86 -6.11 20.46
CA LEU A 248 -2.37 -6.16 19.07
C LEU A 248 -3.11 -7.19 18.24
N GLY A 249 -3.21 -8.43 18.74
CA GLY A 249 -3.91 -9.49 18.01
C GLY A 249 -5.42 -9.25 17.89
N GLN A 250 -6.06 -8.63 18.89
CA GLN A 250 -7.48 -8.29 18.85
C GLN A 250 -7.81 -7.22 17.81
N VAL A 251 -6.95 -6.20 17.65
CA VAL A 251 -7.11 -5.21 16.56
C VAL A 251 -6.69 -5.78 15.19
N GLY A 252 -6.32 -7.06 15.11
CA GLY A 252 -5.94 -7.73 13.88
C GLY A 252 -4.46 -7.67 13.52
N TYR A 253 -3.61 -7.08 14.36
CA TYR A 253 -2.18 -6.96 14.12
C TYR A 253 -1.41 -8.14 14.77
N ARG A 254 -1.47 -9.28 14.10
CA ARG A 254 -0.68 -10.46 14.41
C ARG A 254 0.01 -10.93 13.14
N ASP A 255 1.29 -11.26 13.24
CA ASP A 255 2.11 -11.85 12.18
C ASP A 255 2.51 -13.25 12.66
N SER A 256 1.83 -14.29 12.19
CA SER A 256 1.97 -15.64 12.73
C SER A 256 3.13 -16.42 12.11
N ASP A 257 3.62 -16.03 10.94
CA ASP A 257 4.73 -16.67 10.23
C ASP A 257 6.00 -15.80 10.18
N SER A 258 5.94 -14.58 10.73
CA SER A 258 7.05 -13.64 10.85
C SER A 258 7.61 -13.16 9.50
N ASP A 259 6.75 -13.00 8.50
CA ASP A 259 7.11 -12.42 7.20
C ASP A 259 7.09 -10.87 7.20
N GLY A 260 6.62 -10.26 8.30
CA GLY A 260 6.49 -8.82 8.51
C GLY A 260 5.14 -8.27 8.04
N ARG A 261 4.19 -9.10 7.69
CA ARG A 261 2.85 -8.72 7.26
C ARG A 261 1.81 -9.20 8.28
N PRO A 262 0.86 -8.35 8.70
CA PRO A 262 -0.22 -8.81 9.57
C PRO A 262 -1.10 -9.88 8.90
N ASP A 263 -1.47 -10.93 9.65
CA ASP A 263 -2.27 -12.07 9.17
C ASP A 263 -3.47 -11.67 8.28
N PRO A 264 -4.31 -10.65 8.63
CA PRO A 264 -5.44 -10.27 7.78
C PRO A 264 -5.07 -9.71 6.41
N LEU A 265 -3.81 -9.24 6.24
CA LEU A 265 -3.25 -8.77 4.98
C LEU A 265 -2.42 -9.85 4.27
N ASP A 266 -2.04 -10.91 4.98
CA ASP A 266 -1.28 -12.02 4.40
C ASP A 266 -2.22 -13.04 3.76
N THR A 267 -2.78 -12.65 2.63
CA THR A 267 -3.78 -13.40 1.86
C THR A 267 -3.23 -13.79 0.50
N LEU A 268 -3.81 -14.82 -0.09
CA LEU A 268 -3.41 -15.31 -1.41
C LEU A 268 -4.59 -15.27 -2.38
N PRO A 269 -4.38 -14.84 -3.63
CA PRO A 269 -5.39 -15.00 -4.67
C PRO A 269 -5.70 -16.48 -4.97
N ALA A 270 -6.93 -16.77 -5.28
CA ALA A 270 -7.38 -18.07 -5.80
C ALA A 270 -7.97 -17.91 -7.20
N LEU A 271 -7.66 -18.85 -8.08
CA LEU A 271 -8.08 -18.87 -9.46
C LEU A 271 -9.26 -19.85 -9.60
N ASP A 272 -10.47 -19.34 -9.84
CA ASP A 272 -11.65 -20.11 -10.26
C ASP A 272 -11.94 -19.82 -11.72
N ILE A 273 -11.06 -20.34 -12.58
CA ILE A 273 -11.05 -20.06 -14.00
C ILE A 273 -11.08 -21.33 -14.83
N SER A 274 -11.60 -21.20 -16.02
CA SER A 274 -11.68 -22.25 -17.03
C SER A 274 -11.00 -21.78 -18.32
N LEU A 275 -10.22 -22.67 -18.91
CA LEU A 275 -9.71 -22.54 -20.26
C LEU A 275 -10.48 -23.50 -21.16
N ASN A 276 -11.24 -22.98 -22.13
CA ASN A 276 -12.01 -23.83 -23.02
C ASN A 276 -11.10 -24.53 -24.04
N GLN A 277 -11.48 -25.74 -24.46
CA GLN A 277 -10.90 -26.36 -25.66
C GLN A 277 -11.58 -25.74 -26.90
N PRO A 278 -10.83 -25.05 -27.78
CA PRO A 278 -11.45 -24.34 -28.89
C PRO A 278 -11.94 -25.30 -29.97
N SER A 279 -12.99 -24.92 -30.69
CA SER A 279 -13.35 -25.58 -31.92
C SER A 279 -12.32 -25.27 -33.03
N ALA A 280 -12.27 -26.09 -34.06
CA ALA A 280 -11.37 -25.85 -35.20
C ALA A 280 -11.61 -24.47 -35.83
N GLY A 281 -10.54 -23.73 -36.03
CA GLY A 281 -10.56 -22.34 -36.52
C GLY A 281 -10.82 -21.29 -35.45
N SER A 282 -10.99 -21.67 -34.16
CA SER A 282 -11.13 -20.73 -33.06
C SER A 282 -9.97 -20.80 -32.08
N ARG A 283 -9.73 -19.70 -31.39
CA ARG A 283 -8.73 -19.58 -30.30
C ARG A 283 -9.34 -19.90 -28.95
N PRO A 284 -8.56 -20.43 -27.99
CA PRO A 284 -9.07 -20.68 -26.66
C PRO A 284 -9.37 -19.37 -25.92
N SER A 285 -10.31 -19.42 -25.00
CA SER A 285 -10.63 -18.31 -24.09
C SER A 285 -10.48 -18.72 -22.64
N VAL A 286 -9.97 -17.81 -21.85
CA VAL A 286 -9.95 -17.86 -20.38
C VAL A 286 -11.20 -17.17 -19.89
N THR A 287 -11.99 -17.84 -19.07
CA THR A 287 -13.18 -17.27 -18.42
C THR A 287 -13.24 -17.69 -16.97
N GLY A 288 -13.86 -16.88 -16.13
CA GLY A 288 -14.04 -17.20 -14.72
C GLY A 288 -13.72 -16.02 -13.81
N ARG A 289 -13.28 -16.32 -12.60
CA ARG A 289 -13.06 -15.32 -11.55
C ARG A 289 -11.76 -15.57 -10.81
N VAL A 290 -11.11 -14.49 -10.41
CA VAL A 290 -9.95 -14.49 -9.50
C VAL A 290 -10.38 -13.76 -8.23
N ILE A 291 -10.11 -14.35 -7.07
CA ILE A 291 -10.58 -13.82 -5.78
C ILE A 291 -9.41 -13.84 -4.80
N ASP A 292 -9.12 -12.72 -4.14
CA ASP A 292 -8.23 -12.71 -2.99
C ASP A 292 -8.94 -13.39 -1.82
N GLN A 293 -8.37 -14.47 -1.29
CA GLN A 293 -9.02 -15.28 -0.24
C GLN A 293 -8.84 -14.61 1.12
N PRO A 294 -9.91 -14.19 1.81
CA PRO A 294 -9.77 -13.54 3.11
C PRO A 294 -9.13 -14.48 4.14
N TYR A 295 -8.37 -13.91 5.06
CA TYR A 295 -7.88 -14.62 6.22
C TYR A 295 -9.06 -15.09 7.10
N PRO A 296 -9.03 -16.27 7.72
CA PRO A 296 -10.13 -16.78 8.52
C PRO A 296 -10.52 -15.88 9.71
N ALA A 297 -11.80 -15.60 9.86
CA ALA A 297 -12.38 -14.81 10.94
C ALA A 297 -13.37 -15.66 11.76
N PRO A 298 -12.96 -16.26 12.90
CA PRO A 298 -13.81 -17.22 13.62
C PRO A 298 -15.06 -16.64 14.26
N LEU A 299 -15.11 -15.33 14.54
CA LEU A 299 -16.20 -14.66 15.25
C LEU A 299 -17.07 -13.77 14.37
N GLN A 300 -16.69 -13.57 13.11
CA GLN A 300 -17.38 -12.67 12.20
C GLN A 300 -17.22 -13.11 10.74
N GLN A 301 -17.81 -12.39 9.80
CA GLN A 301 -17.63 -12.66 8.38
C GLN A 301 -16.16 -12.39 8.00
N ALA A 302 -15.54 -13.38 7.35
CA ALA A 302 -14.21 -13.19 6.80
C ALA A 302 -14.25 -12.20 5.61
N VAL A 303 -13.36 -11.22 5.63
CA VAL A 303 -13.26 -10.15 4.62
C VAL A 303 -11.78 -9.89 4.29
N THR A 304 -11.50 -9.48 3.06
CA THR A 304 -10.17 -9.01 2.64
C THR A 304 -10.28 -7.58 2.13
N ILE A 305 -9.28 -6.77 2.41
CA ILE A 305 -9.08 -5.44 1.82
C ILE A 305 -8.04 -5.45 0.70
N ASN A 306 -7.36 -6.59 0.52
CA ASN A 306 -6.46 -6.77 -0.61
C ASN A 306 -7.27 -6.88 -1.91
N ARG A 307 -6.69 -6.34 -2.98
CA ARG A 307 -7.28 -6.35 -4.32
C ARG A 307 -6.44 -7.22 -5.23
N ILE A 308 -7.03 -7.78 -6.25
CA ILE A 308 -6.26 -8.35 -7.35
C ILE A 308 -5.53 -7.20 -8.04
N ALA A 309 -4.22 -7.35 -8.22
CA ALA A 309 -3.38 -6.34 -8.86
C ALA A 309 -2.96 -6.75 -10.28
N LEU A 310 -2.92 -8.06 -10.56
CA LEU A 310 -2.48 -8.57 -11.84
C LEU A 310 -2.88 -10.04 -11.98
N VAL A 311 -3.29 -10.43 -13.17
CA VAL A 311 -3.35 -11.83 -13.60
C VAL A 311 -2.40 -12.01 -14.76
N GLU A 312 -1.63 -13.08 -14.74
CA GLU A 312 -0.64 -13.38 -15.77
C GLU A 312 -0.84 -14.79 -16.31
N TYR A 313 -0.52 -14.95 -17.57
CA TYR A 313 -0.41 -16.26 -18.22
C TYR A 313 0.95 -16.42 -18.89
N ARG A 314 1.37 -17.66 -19.11
CA ARG A 314 2.51 -17.98 -19.96
C ARG A 314 2.17 -19.17 -20.86
N ILE A 315 2.80 -19.21 -22.04
CA ILE A 315 2.62 -20.22 -23.05
C ILE A 315 3.92 -21.00 -23.17
N ASP A 316 3.85 -22.34 -23.12
CA ASP A 316 4.96 -23.27 -23.39
C ASP A 316 6.26 -22.94 -22.63
N GLY A 317 6.13 -22.48 -21.37
CA GLY A 317 7.27 -22.09 -20.53
C GLY A 317 7.92 -20.77 -20.91
N GLY A 318 7.34 -19.99 -21.80
CA GLY A 318 7.78 -18.65 -22.19
C GLY A 318 7.65 -17.60 -21.06
N PRO A 319 7.78 -16.32 -21.37
CA PRO A 319 7.64 -15.25 -20.39
C PRO A 319 6.20 -15.16 -19.85
N TRP A 320 6.05 -14.58 -18.64
CA TRP A 320 4.75 -14.22 -18.10
C TRP A 320 4.21 -12.99 -18.84
N LEU A 321 2.97 -13.05 -19.26
CA LEU A 321 2.24 -12.04 -20.01
C LEU A 321 1.00 -11.63 -19.22
N ALA A 322 0.68 -10.35 -19.17
CA ALA A 322 -0.50 -9.87 -18.48
C ALA A 322 -1.79 -10.31 -19.22
N LEU A 323 -2.80 -10.68 -18.43
CA LEU A 323 -4.15 -10.95 -18.88
C LEU A 323 -5.04 -9.81 -18.38
N ALA A 324 -5.81 -9.19 -19.26
CA ALA A 324 -6.69 -8.09 -18.85
C ALA A 324 -7.90 -8.59 -18.05
N ALA A 325 -8.36 -7.80 -17.08
CA ALA A 325 -9.64 -7.99 -16.42
C ALA A 325 -10.79 -7.79 -17.44
N ALA A 326 -11.95 -8.37 -17.16
CA ALA A 326 -13.10 -8.32 -18.08
C ALA A 326 -13.67 -6.90 -18.26
N ASP A 327 -13.55 -6.04 -17.23
CA ASP A 327 -13.94 -4.62 -17.24
C ASP A 327 -12.79 -3.66 -17.59
N GLY A 328 -11.56 -4.18 -17.72
CA GLY A 328 -10.36 -3.44 -18.11
C GLY A 328 -9.48 -2.98 -16.96
N SER A 329 -9.86 -3.19 -15.69
CA SER A 329 -9.07 -2.79 -14.52
C SER A 329 -9.02 -3.86 -13.45
N TYR A 330 -7.92 -3.89 -12.67
CA TYR A 330 -7.77 -4.70 -11.47
C TYR A 330 -7.88 -3.76 -10.25
N ASP A 331 -9.08 -3.62 -9.70
CA ASP A 331 -9.35 -2.66 -8.62
C ASP A 331 -10.21 -3.22 -7.49
N SER A 332 -10.52 -4.52 -7.54
CA SER A 332 -11.40 -5.22 -6.60
C SER A 332 -10.70 -6.46 -6.02
N ALA A 333 -11.19 -6.94 -4.87
CA ALA A 333 -10.73 -8.20 -4.30
C ALA A 333 -11.16 -9.42 -5.13
N ALA A 334 -12.10 -9.23 -6.04
CA ALA A 334 -12.60 -10.29 -6.90
C ALA A 334 -12.86 -9.78 -8.32
N GLU A 335 -12.09 -10.30 -9.28
CA GLU A 335 -12.07 -9.86 -10.66
C GLU A 335 -12.57 -10.95 -11.61
N ASN A 336 -13.34 -10.55 -12.61
CA ASN A 336 -13.78 -11.45 -13.68
C ASN A 336 -12.79 -11.42 -14.84
N LEU A 337 -12.63 -12.58 -15.47
CA LEU A 337 -11.80 -12.76 -16.65
C LEU A 337 -12.66 -13.22 -17.82
N ALA A 338 -12.42 -12.61 -18.99
CA ALA A 338 -13.04 -12.99 -20.25
C ALA A 338 -12.10 -12.59 -21.41
N ALA A 339 -11.04 -13.37 -21.62
CA ALA A 339 -10.00 -13.05 -22.60
C ALA A 339 -9.73 -14.21 -23.56
N SER A 340 -9.49 -13.92 -24.83
CA SER A 340 -9.02 -14.88 -25.81
C SER A 340 -7.49 -14.92 -25.81
N LEU A 341 -6.92 -16.14 -25.76
CA LEU A 341 -5.47 -16.31 -25.84
C LEU A 341 -5.03 -16.33 -27.33
N PRO A 342 -3.99 -15.56 -27.69
CA PRO A 342 -3.56 -15.40 -29.09
C PRO A 342 -2.69 -16.59 -29.57
N LEU A 343 -3.22 -17.83 -29.48
CA LEU A 343 -2.49 -19.04 -29.83
C LEU A 343 -2.68 -19.41 -31.30
N TYR A 344 -1.66 -20.05 -31.87
CA TYR A 344 -1.64 -20.65 -33.21
C TYR A 344 -1.85 -22.17 -33.15
N ASP A 345 -1.82 -22.86 -34.32
CA ASP A 345 -2.02 -24.30 -34.36
C ASP A 345 -0.92 -25.05 -33.58
N GLY A 346 -1.34 -25.96 -32.75
CA GLY A 346 -0.47 -26.77 -31.92
C GLY A 346 -1.11 -27.21 -30.60
N GLN A 347 -0.37 -27.99 -29.84
CA GLN A 347 -0.65 -28.29 -28.45
C GLN A 347 0.18 -27.34 -27.59
N HIS A 348 -0.48 -26.60 -26.69
CA HIS A 348 0.14 -25.60 -25.84
C HIS A 348 -0.06 -25.93 -24.37
N GLN A 349 0.96 -25.71 -23.57
CA GLN A 349 0.91 -25.70 -22.11
C GLN A 349 0.67 -24.26 -21.63
N ILE A 350 -0.40 -24.05 -20.90
CA ILE A 350 -0.77 -22.74 -20.36
C ILE A 350 -0.63 -22.78 -18.85
N ALA A 351 0.12 -21.84 -18.30
CA ALA A 351 0.17 -21.60 -16.86
C ALA A 351 -0.43 -20.23 -16.56
N LEU A 352 -1.20 -20.14 -15.48
CA LEU A 352 -1.84 -18.91 -15.01
C LEU A 352 -1.52 -18.69 -13.54
N ARG A 353 -1.35 -17.43 -13.15
CA ARG A 353 -1.22 -17.00 -11.77
C ARG A 353 -1.83 -15.62 -11.57
N ALA A 354 -2.18 -15.29 -10.35
CA ALA A 354 -2.62 -13.96 -9.97
C ALA A 354 -1.73 -13.40 -8.86
N ARG A 355 -1.63 -12.08 -8.79
CA ARG A 355 -0.95 -11.34 -7.75
C ARG A 355 -1.92 -10.35 -7.14
N ASN A 356 -1.94 -10.25 -5.80
CA ASN A 356 -2.73 -9.24 -5.09
C ASN A 356 -1.96 -7.94 -4.84
N SER A 357 -2.62 -6.96 -4.23
CA SER A 357 -2.08 -5.62 -3.94
C SER A 357 -0.91 -5.61 -2.97
N VAL A 358 -0.76 -6.64 -2.13
CA VAL A 358 0.38 -6.80 -1.22
C VAL A 358 1.53 -7.62 -1.84
N GLY A 359 1.40 -7.99 -3.11
CA GLY A 359 2.45 -8.67 -3.87
C GLY A 359 2.46 -10.19 -3.75
N ALA A 360 1.51 -10.80 -3.03
CA ALA A 360 1.43 -12.25 -2.88
C ALA A 360 0.85 -12.90 -4.16
N PHE A 361 1.43 -14.05 -4.55
CA PHE A 361 1.01 -14.79 -5.73
C PHE A 361 0.14 -15.99 -5.38
N SER A 362 -0.85 -16.26 -6.21
CA SER A 362 -1.60 -17.52 -6.18
C SER A 362 -0.71 -18.73 -6.50
N PRO A 363 -1.11 -19.94 -6.11
CA PRO A 363 -0.59 -21.16 -6.74
C PRO A 363 -0.75 -21.06 -8.26
N ILE A 364 0.22 -21.64 -9.00
CA ILE A 364 0.17 -21.67 -10.47
C ILE A 364 -0.87 -22.71 -10.88
N LEU A 365 -1.81 -22.31 -11.75
CA LEU A 365 -2.74 -23.21 -12.43
C LEU A 365 -2.15 -23.60 -13.78
N GLU A 366 -1.86 -24.89 -13.98
CA GLU A 366 -1.36 -25.42 -15.26
C GLU A 366 -2.43 -26.23 -15.96
N THR A 367 -2.54 -26.03 -17.27
CA THR A 367 -3.48 -26.75 -18.15
C THR A 367 -2.92 -26.83 -19.57
N SER A 368 -3.51 -27.69 -20.42
CA SER A 368 -3.14 -27.79 -21.82
C SER A 368 -4.33 -27.54 -22.74
N VAL A 369 -4.06 -27.00 -23.89
CA VAL A 369 -5.05 -26.74 -24.93
C VAL A 369 -4.51 -27.13 -26.31
N THR A 370 -5.37 -27.64 -27.19
CA THR A 370 -5.01 -27.94 -28.60
C THR A 370 -5.76 -26.99 -29.50
N VAL A 371 -5.00 -26.23 -30.31
CA VAL A 371 -5.53 -25.31 -31.32
C VAL A 371 -5.37 -25.91 -32.71
N GLN A 372 -6.40 -25.81 -33.54
CA GLN A 372 -6.42 -26.38 -34.90
C GLN A 372 -7.08 -25.45 -35.91
N ASN A 373 -6.53 -25.38 -37.12
CA ASN A 373 -7.06 -24.59 -38.25
C ASN A 373 -7.13 -23.06 -38.01
N VAL A 374 -6.34 -22.55 -37.09
CA VAL A 374 -6.10 -21.10 -36.92
C VAL A 374 -4.95 -20.64 -37.82
N GLY A 375 -3.99 -21.52 -38.10
CA GLY A 375 -2.80 -21.30 -38.91
C GLY A 375 -1.52 -21.30 -38.05
N ALA A 376 -0.37 -21.40 -38.74
CA ALA A 376 0.93 -21.34 -38.10
C ALA A 376 1.28 -19.92 -37.67
N GLU A 377 2.08 -19.79 -36.61
CA GLU A 377 2.61 -18.51 -36.17
C GLU A 377 3.57 -17.92 -37.22
N PRO A 378 3.38 -16.66 -37.66
CA PRO A 378 4.33 -15.98 -38.52
C PRO A 378 5.67 -15.72 -37.79
N PRO A 379 6.78 -15.58 -38.55
CA PRO A 379 8.12 -15.36 -37.99
C PRO A 379 8.31 -13.92 -37.53
N TYR A 380 7.67 -13.53 -36.42
CA TYR A 380 7.80 -12.20 -35.84
C TYR A 380 9.14 -12.03 -35.10
N GLN A 381 9.76 -10.86 -35.24
CA GLN A 381 11.02 -10.53 -34.61
C GLN A 381 10.97 -9.11 -34.02
N VAL A 382 11.59 -8.95 -32.84
CA VAL A 382 11.77 -7.66 -32.16
C VAL A 382 13.19 -7.59 -31.61
N ALA A 383 13.91 -6.51 -31.94
CA ALA A 383 15.21 -6.21 -31.34
C ALA A 383 15.21 -4.77 -30.81
N VAL A 384 15.86 -4.60 -29.67
CA VAL A 384 16.06 -3.30 -29.00
C VAL A 384 17.48 -3.25 -28.42
N PRO A 385 18.07 -2.06 -28.19
CA PRO A 385 19.32 -1.97 -27.45
C PRO A 385 19.14 -2.48 -26.02
N ALA A 386 20.09 -3.23 -25.51
CA ALA A 386 20.04 -3.69 -24.12
C ALA A 386 20.20 -2.54 -23.11
N LEU A 387 20.84 -1.43 -23.54
CA LEU A 387 21.20 -0.30 -22.71
C LEU A 387 21.12 0.99 -23.54
N SER A 388 20.64 2.08 -22.94
CA SER A 388 20.54 3.39 -23.58
C SER A 388 20.80 4.52 -22.58
N ASN A 389 21.43 5.60 -23.04
CA ASN A 389 21.56 6.86 -22.30
C ASN A 389 20.58 7.94 -22.78
N THR A 390 19.62 7.58 -23.60
CA THR A 390 18.56 8.45 -24.08
C THR A 390 17.21 7.74 -24.03
N THR A 391 16.14 8.50 -23.81
CA THR A 391 14.78 7.95 -23.84
C THR A 391 14.35 7.53 -25.24
N ALA A 392 14.93 8.11 -26.29
CA ALA A 392 14.65 7.73 -27.68
C ALA A 392 15.51 6.53 -28.08
N ILE A 393 14.87 5.38 -28.32
CA ILE A 393 15.56 4.17 -28.76
C ILE A 393 15.06 3.71 -30.14
N THR A 394 15.86 2.93 -30.82
CA THR A 394 15.43 2.25 -32.05
C THR A 394 14.89 0.86 -31.70
N VAL A 395 13.68 0.57 -32.16
CA VAL A 395 13.06 -0.75 -32.12
C VAL A 395 13.06 -1.32 -33.52
N GLU A 396 13.74 -2.44 -33.71
CA GLU A 396 13.78 -3.16 -35.01
C GLU A 396 12.66 -4.22 -34.99
N LEU A 397 11.86 -4.22 -36.05
CA LEU A 397 10.72 -5.11 -36.23
C LEU A 397 10.84 -5.96 -37.50
N GLY A 398 10.67 -7.26 -37.33
CA GLY A 398 10.55 -8.20 -38.45
C GLY A 398 9.17 -8.86 -38.46
N ALA A 399 8.45 -8.75 -39.56
CA ALA A 399 7.13 -9.35 -39.75
C ALA A 399 6.85 -9.58 -41.25
N PRO A 400 5.90 -10.48 -41.63
CA PRO A 400 5.40 -10.59 -43.00
C PRO A 400 4.86 -9.25 -43.51
N ALA A 401 4.79 -9.13 -44.84
CA ALA A 401 4.18 -7.97 -45.51
C ALA A 401 2.74 -7.74 -45.00
N ASP A 402 2.31 -6.49 -45.00
CA ASP A 402 0.97 -6.06 -44.56
C ASP A 402 0.62 -6.36 -43.08
N SER A 403 1.63 -6.64 -42.26
CA SER A 403 1.46 -6.73 -40.80
C SER A 403 1.42 -5.35 -40.15
N ALA A 404 0.71 -5.24 -39.02
CA ALA A 404 0.74 -4.12 -38.13
C ALA A 404 1.35 -4.51 -36.78
N ALA A 405 1.93 -3.55 -36.05
CA ALA A 405 2.45 -3.76 -34.72
C ALA A 405 1.89 -2.73 -33.74
N GLN A 406 1.78 -3.11 -32.49
CA GLN A 406 1.64 -2.22 -31.33
C GLN A 406 2.88 -2.36 -30.46
N ILE A 407 3.38 -1.23 -29.97
CA ILE A 407 4.49 -1.17 -29.00
C ILE A 407 3.97 -0.43 -27.77
N SER A 408 4.29 -0.89 -26.58
CA SER A 408 3.87 -0.27 -25.32
C SER A 408 4.84 -0.63 -24.19
N GLU A 409 4.96 0.22 -23.18
CA GLU A 409 5.52 -0.13 -21.87
C GLU A 409 4.41 -0.64 -20.93
N ASP A 410 3.14 -0.39 -21.27
CA ASP A 410 2.00 -0.98 -20.59
C ASP A 410 1.72 -2.39 -21.13
N PRO A 411 1.72 -3.44 -20.29
CA PRO A 411 1.47 -4.81 -20.70
C PRO A 411 0.05 -5.05 -21.25
N PHE A 412 -0.88 -4.13 -20.98
CA PHE A 412 -2.27 -4.21 -21.46
C PHE A 412 -2.49 -3.47 -22.79
N PHE A 413 -1.52 -2.67 -23.26
CA PHE A 413 -1.60 -1.85 -24.46
C PHE A 413 -2.76 -0.84 -24.48
N ALA A 414 -3.17 -0.32 -23.29
CA ALA A 414 -4.37 0.50 -23.15
C ALA A 414 -4.40 1.71 -24.11
N ASP A 415 -3.26 2.41 -24.26
CA ASP A 415 -3.17 3.61 -25.10
C ASP A 415 -2.36 3.39 -26.40
N ALA A 416 -2.01 2.14 -26.73
CA ALA A 416 -1.19 1.84 -27.88
C ALA A 416 -2.02 1.73 -29.17
N ALA A 417 -1.59 2.39 -30.24
CA ALA A 417 -2.22 2.32 -31.55
C ALA A 417 -1.54 1.27 -32.46
N TRP A 418 -2.32 0.59 -33.30
CA TRP A 418 -1.79 -0.26 -34.36
C TRP A 418 -1.16 0.59 -35.47
N SER A 419 0.09 0.29 -35.81
CA SER A 419 0.81 0.94 -36.90
C SER A 419 1.35 -0.09 -37.88
N PRO A 420 1.40 0.21 -39.20
CA PRO A 420 2.06 -0.67 -40.18
C PRO A 420 3.49 -0.95 -39.73
N VAL A 421 3.95 -2.20 -39.91
CA VAL A 421 5.31 -2.57 -39.52
C VAL A 421 6.31 -1.88 -40.45
N ALA A 422 7.23 -1.10 -39.84
CA ALA A 422 8.45 -0.61 -40.49
C ALA A 422 9.64 -1.41 -39.93
N PRO A 423 10.70 -1.69 -40.73
CA PRO A 423 11.86 -2.45 -40.24
C PRO A 423 12.54 -1.86 -39.02
N ALA A 424 12.44 -0.54 -38.83
CA ALA A 424 12.91 0.17 -37.65
C ALA A 424 11.96 1.33 -37.34
N THR A 425 11.69 1.55 -36.07
CA THR A 425 10.89 2.68 -35.55
C THR A 425 11.55 3.27 -34.31
N THR A 426 11.32 4.54 -34.06
CA THR A 426 11.76 5.18 -32.81
C THR A 426 10.69 5.04 -31.75
N TRP A 427 11.10 4.58 -30.56
CA TRP A 427 10.25 4.52 -29.38
C TRP A 427 10.77 5.48 -28.31
N GLN A 428 9.86 6.14 -27.60
CA GLN A 428 10.18 7.00 -26.45
C GLN A 428 9.90 6.22 -25.17
N LEU A 429 10.96 5.88 -24.43
CA LEU A 429 10.84 5.29 -23.10
C LEU A 429 10.29 6.33 -22.12
N ALA A 430 9.65 5.88 -21.05
CA ALA A 430 9.38 6.71 -19.88
C ALA A 430 10.68 7.32 -19.34
N ALA A 431 10.59 8.43 -18.60
CA ALA A 431 11.77 9.24 -18.28
C ALA A 431 12.49 8.80 -16.99
N ASP A 432 12.00 7.81 -16.27
CA ASP A 432 12.61 7.25 -15.07
C ASP A 432 13.83 6.38 -15.43
N GLU A 433 14.84 6.40 -14.56
CA GLU A 433 16.05 5.58 -14.72
C GLU A 433 15.76 4.12 -14.35
N GLY A 434 16.43 3.20 -14.99
CA GLY A 434 16.33 1.78 -14.67
C GLY A 434 15.80 0.92 -15.83
N PRO A 435 15.31 -0.29 -15.52
CA PRO A 435 14.85 -1.24 -16.53
C PRO A 435 13.45 -0.89 -17.06
N HIS A 436 13.33 -0.71 -18.36
CA HIS A 436 12.08 -0.53 -19.10
C HIS A 436 11.73 -1.80 -19.87
N THR A 437 10.52 -2.31 -19.69
CA THR A 437 10.04 -3.46 -20.44
C THR A 437 9.12 -3.00 -21.57
N LEU A 438 9.50 -3.31 -22.80
CA LEU A 438 8.68 -3.10 -23.99
C LEU A 438 7.91 -4.37 -24.32
N TYR A 439 6.62 -4.21 -24.55
CA TYR A 439 5.71 -5.21 -25.06
C TYR A 439 5.41 -4.88 -26.52
N VAL A 440 5.62 -5.85 -27.41
CA VAL A 440 5.34 -5.68 -28.83
C VAL A 440 4.47 -6.83 -29.30
N ARG A 441 3.31 -6.54 -29.88
CA ARG A 441 2.47 -7.54 -30.53
C ARG A 441 2.22 -7.18 -31.99
N PHE A 442 1.97 -8.19 -32.76
CA PHE A 442 1.74 -8.06 -34.20
C PHE A 442 0.31 -8.46 -34.55
N ARG A 443 -0.19 -7.88 -35.64
CA ARG A 443 -1.43 -8.29 -36.30
C ARG A 443 -1.13 -8.56 -37.75
N ASP A 444 -1.49 -9.75 -38.25
CA ASP A 444 -1.32 -10.11 -39.64
C ASP A 444 -2.43 -9.53 -40.56
N SER A 445 -2.32 -9.75 -41.88
CA SER A 445 -3.30 -9.29 -42.85
C SER A 445 -4.70 -9.93 -42.71
N ALA A 446 -4.82 -11.04 -41.98
CA ALA A 446 -6.09 -11.67 -41.64
C ALA A 446 -6.69 -11.14 -40.33
N GLY A 447 -6.04 -10.15 -39.65
CA GLY A 447 -6.48 -9.58 -38.41
C GLY A 447 -6.13 -10.40 -37.16
N ARG A 448 -5.29 -11.44 -37.28
CA ARG A 448 -4.90 -12.31 -36.15
C ARG A 448 -3.75 -11.68 -35.38
N GLU A 449 -3.92 -11.57 -34.07
CA GLU A 449 -2.91 -11.00 -33.17
C GLU A 449 -1.96 -12.09 -32.68
N SER A 450 -0.67 -11.72 -32.50
CA SER A 450 0.34 -12.59 -31.89
C SER A 450 0.32 -12.46 -30.36
N PRO A 451 0.88 -13.43 -29.61
CA PRO A 451 1.32 -13.18 -28.25
C PRO A 451 2.29 -11.98 -28.20
N PRO A 452 2.30 -11.18 -27.12
CA PRO A 452 3.29 -10.13 -26.96
C PRO A 452 4.71 -10.69 -26.84
N ILE A 453 5.64 -10.09 -27.58
CA ILE A 453 7.08 -10.31 -27.45
C ILE A 453 7.62 -9.24 -26.50
N THR A 454 8.30 -9.64 -25.42
CA THR A 454 8.86 -8.72 -24.44
C THR A 454 10.34 -8.47 -24.69
N ARG A 455 10.78 -7.22 -24.49
CA ARG A 455 12.20 -6.81 -24.51
C ARG A 455 12.45 -5.83 -23.37
N THR A 456 13.61 -5.92 -22.73
CA THR A 456 14.02 -5.00 -21.69
C THR A 456 15.16 -4.13 -22.16
N VAL A 457 15.07 -2.84 -21.88
CA VAL A 457 16.11 -1.83 -22.10
C VAL A 457 16.46 -1.22 -20.75
N LEU A 458 17.72 -1.15 -20.38
CA LEU A 458 18.17 -0.42 -19.21
C LEU A 458 18.42 1.04 -19.61
N LEU A 459 17.64 1.99 -19.09
CA LEU A 459 17.83 3.42 -19.30
C LEU A 459 18.70 3.98 -18.19
N ASP A 460 19.83 4.56 -18.58
CA ASP A 460 20.74 5.25 -17.68
C ASP A 460 21.26 6.53 -18.33
N ARG A 461 20.79 7.68 -17.87
CA ARG A 461 21.17 9.01 -18.36
C ARG A 461 22.06 9.77 -17.36
N ALA A 462 22.25 9.18 -16.19
CA ALA A 462 23.03 9.80 -15.13
C ALA A 462 24.52 9.48 -15.31
N PRO A 463 25.42 10.47 -15.36
CA PRO A 463 26.85 10.19 -15.42
C PRO A 463 27.37 9.69 -14.07
N PRO A 464 28.41 8.84 -14.07
CA PRO A 464 29.06 8.36 -12.85
C PRO A 464 29.51 9.50 -11.93
N GLN A 465 29.42 9.28 -10.63
CA GLN A 465 29.86 10.20 -9.60
C GLN A 465 31.18 9.74 -8.98
N SER A 466 32.03 10.71 -8.55
CA SER A 466 33.34 10.38 -8.00
C SER A 466 33.86 11.50 -7.08
N ARG A 467 34.73 11.12 -6.15
CA ARG A 467 35.56 12.00 -5.32
C ARG A 467 37.00 11.53 -5.38
N PRO A 468 37.70 11.73 -6.51
CA PRO A 468 39.00 11.13 -6.72
C PRO A 468 40.07 11.76 -5.82
N ILE A 469 40.91 10.92 -5.22
CA ILE A 469 42.06 11.32 -4.41
C ILE A 469 43.32 10.63 -4.90
N ILE A 470 44.48 11.25 -4.65
CA ILE A 470 45.80 10.63 -4.85
C ILE A 470 46.39 10.32 -3.46
N ARG A 471 46.71 9.04 -3.21
CA ARG A 471 47.53 8.66 -2.07
C ARG A 471 48.99 8.80 -2.41
N PRO A 472 49.75 9.66 -1.71
CA PRO A 472 51.19 9.86 -2.00
C PRO A 472 51.99 8.64 -1.59
N GLY A 473 53.13 8.44 -2.30
CA GLY A 473 54.07 7.33 -2.05
C GLY A 473 55.15 7.30 -3.11
N ALA A 474 56.07 6.33 -3.02
CA ALA A 474 57.08 6.08 -4.06
C ALA A 474 56.43 5.84 -5.43
N THR A 475 55.25 5.21 -5.42
CA THR A 475 54.32 5.10 -6.55
C THR A 475 52.97 5.67 -6.08
N PRO A 476 52.62 6.92 -6.51
CA PRO A 476 51.33 7.49 -6.11
C PRO A 476 50.16 6.62 -6.61
N LEU A 477 49.10 6.50 -5.78
CA LEU A 477 47.94 5.67 -6.09
C LEU A 477 46.71 6.57 -6.26
N LEU A 478 46.07 6.54 -7.42
CA LEU A 478 44.79 7.19 -7.66
C LEU A 478 43.68 6.25 -7.15
N GLU A 479 42.83 6.77 -6.24
CA GLU A 479 41.60 6.16 -5.83
C GLU A 479 40.43 6.99 -6.34
N PRO A 480 39.68 6.54 -7.35
CA PRO A 480 38.59 7.31 -7.93
C PRO A 480 37.44 7.54 -6.96
N GLN A 481 37.21 6.67 -5.97
CA GLN A 481 36.08 6.71 -5.06
C GLN A 481 34.77 6.97 -5.82
N ALA A 482 34.51 6.12 -6.80
CA ALA A 482 33.49 6.32 -7.79
C ALA A 482 32.35 5.32 -7.64
N TYR A 483 31.16 5.77 -7.99
CA TYR A 483 29.97 4.92 -8.03
C TYR A 483 29.04 5.34 -9.17
N ASP A 484 28.25 4.39 -9.60
CA ASP A 484 27.16 4.51 -10.57
C ASP A 484 26.12 3.47 -10.23
N ASP A 485 24.88 3.90 -10.04
CA ASP A 485 23.84 3.07 -9.44
C ASP A 485 23.01 2.28 -10.48
N VAL A 486 23.16 2.58 -11.78
CA VAL A 486 22.29 2.03 -12.83
C VAL A 486 23.05 1.10 -13.77
N SER A 487 23.99 1.61 -14.57
CA SER A 487 24.68 0.80 -15.57
C SER A 487 26.10 0.39 -15.18
N GLY A 488 26.64 1.02 -14.14
CA GLY A 488 27.97 0.77 -13.64
C GLY A 488 29.10 1.37 -14.47
N ILE A 489 30.26 1.58 -13.82
CA ILE A 489 31.41 2.26 -14.42
C ILE A 489 32.24 1.29 -15.23
N THR A 490 32.53 1.63 -16.50
CA THR A 490 33.32 0.79 -17.40
C THR A 490 34.71 1.35 -17.69
N ALA A 491 34.85 2.68 -17.71
CA ALA A 491 36.13 3.30 -18.08
C ALA A 491 36.45 4.54 -17.23
N ILE A 492 37.76 4.80 -17.12
CA ILE A 492 38.31 5.99 -16.50
C ILE A 492 39.21 6.68 -17.51
N GLY A 493 39.00 7.97 -17.71
CA GLY A 493 39.85 8.83 -18.54
C GLY A 493 40.74 9.69 -17.65
N LEU A 494 42.03 9.70 -17.93
CA LEU A 494 43.03 10.47 -17.22
C LEU A 494 43.63 11.58 -18.11
N SER A 495 43.84 12.78 -17.55
CA SER A 495 44.41 13.90 -18.30
C SER A 495 45.25 14.82 -17.39
N THR A 496 46.29 15.43 -17.94
CA THR A 496 47.14 16.40 -17.22
C THR A 496 46.51 17.79 -17.14
N ALA A 497 45.52 18.09 -17.99
CA ALA A 497 44.79 19.36 -17.96
C ALA A 497 43.28 19.10 -18.17
N ARG A 498 42.44 20.01 -17.66
CA ARG A 498 40.98 19.87 -17.61
C ARG A 498 40.32 19.56 -18.96
N ASP A 499 40.81 20.23 -20.01
CA ASP A 499 40.17 20.23 -21.32
C ASP A 499 41.00 19.50 -22.38
N THR A 500 42.00 18.70 -21.97
CA THR A 500 42.75 17.85 -22.90
C THR A 500 42.02 16.52 -23.10
N PRO A 501 42.19 15.86 -24.28
CA PRO A 501 41.69 14.52 -24.49
C PRO A 501 42.19 13.57 -23.41
N GLU A 502 41.30 12.74 -22.91
CA GLU A 502 41.60 11.72 -21.92
C GLU A 502 42.24 10.49 -22.57
N ASP A 503 43.14 9.85 -21.84
CA ASP A 503 43.57 8.49 -22.12
C ASP A 503 42.62 7.52 -21.41
N TRP A 504 41.67 6.95 -22.15
CA TRP A 504 40.63 6.06 -21.61
C TRP A 504 41.16 4.65 -21.39
N GLN A 505 41.02 4.15 -20.19
CA GLN A 505 41.37 2.78 -19.80
C GLN A 505 40.20 2.13 -19.03
N SER A 506 40.24 0.81 -18.90
CA SER A 506 39.26 0.11 -18.11
C SER A 506 39.26 0.61 -16.67
N PHE A 507 38.06 0.80 -16.10
CA PHE A 507 37.93 1.28 -14.73
C PHE A 507 38.55 0.29 -13.72
N GLN A 508 39.27 0.86 -12.77
CA GLN A 508 39.85 0.14 -11.64
C GLN A 508 39.62 0.97 -10.37
N PRO A 509 39.30 0.33 -9.23
CA PRO A 509 39.05 1.03 -7.96
C PRO A 509 40.30 1.73 -7.39
N ALA A 510 41.50 1.33 -7.86
CA ALA A 510 42.77 1.97 -7.54
C ALA A 510 43.77 1.78 -8.68
N MET A 511 44.53 2.81 -9.01
CA MET A 511 45.45 2.83 -10.15
C MET A 511 46.79 3.50 -9.77
N ALA A 512 47.91 2.86 -10.16
CA ALA A 512 49.23 3.45 -9.99
C ALA A 512 49.46 4.61 -10.98
N LEU A 513 49.98 5.71 -10.49
CA LEU A 513 50.34 6.89 -11.30
C LEU A 513 51.85 7.02 -11.44
N PRO A 514 52.36 7.74 -12.47
CA PRO A 514 53.77 8.06 -12.61
C PRO A 514 54.31 8.74 -11.35
N GLN A 515 55.57 8.43 -11.03
CA GLN A 515 56.26 9.03 -9.87
C GLN A 515 56.22 10.58 -9.97
N GLY A 516 55.91 11.23 -8.83
CA GLY A 516 55.82 12.68 -8.75
C GLY A 516 54.49 13.29 -9.17
N THR A 517 53.49 12.48 -9.54
CA THR A 517 52.14 12.98 -9.83
C THR A 517 51.47 13.46 -8.55
N THR A 518 51.17 14.75 -8.45
CA THR A 518 50.48 15.39 -7.33
C THR A 518 49.05 15.80 -7.65
N SER A 519 48.71 15.86 -8.95
CA SER A 519 47.34 16.12 -9.42
C SER A 519 47.11 15.51 -10.80
N ILE A 520 45.88 15.07 -11.06
CA ILE A 520 45.46 14.56 -12.36
C ILE A 520 43.95 14.80 -12.52
N TRP A 521 43.52 15.11 -13.73
CA TRP A 521 42.10 15.19 -14.06
C TRP A 521 41.55 13.80 -14.39
N VAL A 522 40.37 13.51 -13.85
CA VAL A 522 39.68 12.24 -13.96
C VAL A 522 38.32 12.48 -14.56
N ARG A 523 37.93 11.69 -15.55
CA ARG A 523 36.56 11.49 -15.98
C ARG A 523 36.24 10.01 -15.92
N LEU A 524 34.97 9.71 -15.71
CA LEU A 524 34.46 8.36 -15.68
C LEU A 524 33.42 8.18 -16.78
N ARG A 525 33.35 6.99 -17.33
CA ARG A 525 32.32 6.61 -18.28
C ARG A 525 31.65 5.33 -17.79
N ASP A 526 30.32 5.33 -17.77
CA ASP A 526 29.50 4.17 -17.46
C ASP A 526 29.31 3.24 -18.67
N ALA A 527 28.52 2.19 -18.50
CA ALA A 527 28.21 1.26 -19.57
C ALA A 527 27.23 1.84 -20.59
N ALA A 528 26.37 2.79 -20.19
CA ALA A 528 25.44 3.49 -21.08
C ALA A 528 26.14 4.54 -21.96
N GLY A 529 27.40 4.91 -21.63
CA GLY A 529 28.20 5.86 -22.37
C GLY A 529 28.11 7.28 -21.81
N ASN A 530 27.47 7.53 -20.66
CA ASN A 530 27.50 8.84 -20.01
C ASN A 530 28.89 9.11 -19.44
N ILE A 531 29.31 10.36 -19.54
CA ILE A 531 30.63 10.78 -19.10
C ILE A 531 30.50 11.82 -18.00
N SER A 532 31.19 11.61 -16.87
CA SER A 532 31.22 12.55 -15.75
C SER A 532 31.90 13.88 -16.15
N GLN A 533 31.59 14.94 -15.40
CA GLN A 533 32.37 16.16 -15.45
C GLN A 533 33.82 15.87 -15.04
N PRO A 534 34.82 16.65 -15.58
CA PRO A 534 36.21 16.49 -15.19
C PRO A 534 36.41 16.88 -13.72
N LEU A 535 36.96 15.94 -12.94
CA LEU A 535 37.25 16.10 -11.52
C LEU A 535 38.74 16.07 -11.29
N LEU A 536 39.25 17.01 -10.47
CA LEU A 536 40.67 17.08 -10.16
C LEU A 536 40.98 16.23 -8.93
N ALA A 537 41.67 15.12 -9.15
CA ALA A 537 42.30 14.36 -8.05
C ALA A 537 43.55 15.12 -7.57
N ARG A 538 43.70 15.26 -6.27
CA ARG A 538 44.88 15.88 -5.63
C ARG A 538 45.46 14.98 -4.55
N ASP A 539 46.73 15.20 -4.22
CA ASP A 539 47.38 14.55 -3.10
C ASP A 539 46.61 14.84 -1.80
N SER A 540 46.26 13.77 -1.08
CA SER A 540 45.47 13.83 0.14
C SER A 540 46.13 14.58 1.30
N TYR A 541 47.47 14.78 1.27
CA TYR A 541 48.18 15.64 2.24
C TYR A 541 47.96 17.14 2.03
N LEU A 542 47.64 17.58 0.81
CA LEU A 542 47.40 19.00 0.52
C LEU A 542 46.02 19.50 0.96
N THR A 543 45.16 18.65 1.38
CA THR A 543 43.77 18.99 1.81
C THR A 543 43.69 19.38 3.30
N TYR A 544 44.74 19.21 4.09
CA TYR A 544 44.82 19.52 5.52
C TYR A 544 45.92 20.54 5.84
N LEU A 545 45.87 21.72 5.26
CA LEU A 545 46.55 22.89 5.85
C LEU A 545 45.51 23.62 6.71
N PRO A 546 45.64 23.64 8.06
CA PRO A 546 44.83 24.50 8.89
C PRO A 546 45.12 25.94 8.49
N LEU A 547 44.09 26.76 8.27
CA LEU A 547 44.19 28.21 8.22
C LEU A 547 44.79 28.71 9.56
N ILE A 548 46.11 28.86 9.60
CA ILE A 548 46.76 29.58 10.69
C ILE A 548 46.36 31.06 10.50
N ARG A 549 45.38 31.51 11.27
CA ARG A 549 45.16 32.95 11.45
C ARG A 549 46.34 33.48 12.25
N SER A 550 47.15 34.31 11.64
CA SER A 550 48.11 35.13 12.36
C SER A 550 47.38 36.06 13.33
N PRO A 551 47.99 36.39 14.47
CA PRO A 551 47.38 37.12 15.56
C PRO A 551 46.96 38.55 15.24
#